data_b19ddb30f292daf6e9eb3120d1d508fc
#
_entry.id   b19ddb30f292daf6e9eb3120d1d508fc
#
_cell.length_a   1.000
_cell.length_b   1.000
_cell.length_c   1.000
_cell.angle_alpha   90.00
_cell.angle_beta   90.00
_cell.angle_gamma   90.00
#
_symmetry.space_group_name_H-M   'P 1'
#
loop_
_entity.id
_entity.type
_entity.pdbx_description
1 polymer ?
#
loop_
_entity_poly.entity_id
_entity_poly.type
_entity_poly.pdbx_seq_one_letter_code
_entity_poly.pdbx_strand_id
1 'polypeptide(L)'
;MIIKENEGSMKKGQVYEGTVEYVSFPNKGVLNIEGEKVVVKHTIAGQKISLSISKKRKGKCEGRLLEVLEKSPLEIESPCPHYGICGGCEFQTLPYEEQLKMKEAQVRALLTPVCPDIPFEGIIPSPVHTEYRNKMEYSFGDAYKGGPLS
;
A
#
# COMPACT_ATOMS: atom_id res chain seq x y z
N MET A 1 11.80 19.73 -39.07
CA MET A 1 11.64 18.31 -38.73
C MET A 1 11.51 18.23 -37.20
N ILE A 2 10.30 18.24 -36.72
CA ILE A 2 10.02 18.27 -35.26
C ILE A 2 10.02 16.80 -34.81
N ILE A 3 11.07 16.42 -34.09
CA ILE A 3 11.11 15.15 -33.38
C ILE A 3 10.08 15.26 -32.25
N LYS A 4 8.91 14.64 -32.40
CA LYS A 4 8.01 14.42 -31.30
C LYS A 4 8.69 13.42 -30.37
N GLU A 5 9.22 13.91 -29.25
CA GLU A 5 9.55 13.07 -28.11
C GLU A 5 8.30 12.29 -27.75
N ASN A 6 8.41 10.99 -27.87
CA ASN A 6 7.37 10.03 -27.53
C ASN A 6 7.31 10.00 -26.01
N GLU A 7 6.49 10.84 -25.40
CA GLU A 7 6.18 10.74 -23.98
C GLU A 7 5.64 9.33 -23.74
N GLY A 8 6.47 8.50 -23.12
CA GLY A 8 6.22 7.10 -22.85
C GLY A 8 5.07 6.91 -21.87
N SER A 9 3.84 7.09 -22.36
CA SER A 9 2.65 6.86 -21.55
C SER A 9 2.60 5.40 -21.11
N MET A 10 2.71 5.15 -19.80
CA MET A 10 2.53 3.81 -19.23
C MET A 10 1.26 3.16 -19.75
N LYS A 11 1.36 1.91 -20.20
CA LYS A 11 0.23 1.16 -20.78
C LYS A 11 -0.26 0.11 -19.81
N LYS A 12 -1.58 -0.13 -19.83
CA LYS A 12 -2.20 -1.22 -19.06
C LYS A 12 -1.54 -2.56 -19.41
N GLY A 13 -1.23 -3.34 -18.39
CA GLY A 13 -0.59 -4.66 -18.52
C GLY A 13 0.94 -4.61 -18.54
N GLN A 14 1.57 -3.46 -18.72
CA GLN A 14 3.03 -3.35 -18.62
C GLN A 14 3.49 -3.51 -17.17
N VAL A 15 4.68 -4.09 -17.02
CA VAL A 15 5.35 -4.33 -15.75
C VAL A 15 6.42 -3.28 -15.54
N TYR A 16 6.48 -2.75 -14.32
CA TYR A 16 7.46 -1.76 -13.88
C TYR A 16 8.01 -2.14 -12.52
N GLU A 17 9.15 -1.58 -12.20
CA GLU A 17 9.75 -1.66 -10.88
C GLU A 17 9.85 -0.26 -10.29
N GLY A 18 9.74 -0.15 -8.97
CA GLY A 18 9.91 1.10 -8.27
C GLY A 18 9.88 0.95 -6.77
N THR A 19 10.30 2.00 -6.08
CA THR A 19 10.30 2.05 -4.62
C THR A 19 9.07 2.81 -4.13
N VAL A 20 8.38 2.24 -3.16
CA VAL A 20 7.23 2.87 -2.51
C VAL A 20 7.72 4.01 -1.63
N GLU A 21 7.30 5.23 -1.94
CA GLU A 21 7.74 6.44 -1.24
C GLU A 21 6.99 6.62 0.09
N TYR A 22 5.68 6.44 0.05
CA TYR A 22 4.81 6.53 1.23
C TYR A 22 3.51 5.77 1.01
N VAL A 23 2.77 5.56 2.10
CA VAL A 23 1.43 4.93 2.04
C VAL A 23 0.36 5.98 2.33
N SER A 24 -0.46 6.30 1.34
CA SER A 24 -1.61 7.19 1.49
C SER A 24 -2.82 6.44 2.04
N PHE A 25 -3.73 7.18 2.65
CA PHE A 25 -4.94 6.61 3.25
C PHE A 25 -5.81 5.85 2.22
N PRO A 26 -6.38 4.72 2.60
CA PRO A 26 -6.14 3.96 3.84
C PRO A 26 -4.95 2.99 3.75
N ASN A 27 -4.58 2.50 2.57
CA ASN A 27 -3.60 1.42 2.35
C ASN A 27 -3.01 1.48 0.93
N LYS A 28 -2.80 2.66 0.40
CA LYS A 28 -2.36 2.89 -0.97
C LYS A 28 -0.90 3.33 -0.98
N GLY A 29 0.02 2.40 -1.25
CA GLY A 29 1.40 2.76 -1.50
C GLY A 29 1.52 3.62 -2.75
N VAL A 30 2.31 4.66 -2.66
CA VAL A 30 2.52 5.64 -3.70
C VAL A 30 3.97 5.60 -4.13
N LEU A 31 4.19 5.54 -5.43
CA LEU A 31 5.51 5.59 -6.04
C LEU A 31 5.47 6.43 -7.31
N ASN A 32 6.62 6.96 -7.70
CA ASN A 32 6.79 7.69 -8.94
C ASN A 32 7.53 6.79 -9.94
N ILE A 33 6.96 6.58 -11.10
CA ILE A 33 7.57 5.83 -12.21
C ILE A 33 7.55 6.74 -13.43
N GLU A 34 8.71 7.05 -13.96
CA GLU A 34 8.87 7.90 -15.17
C GLU A 34 8.08 9.23 -15.08
N GLY A 35 8.02 9.83 -13.87
CA GLY A 35 7.29 11.08 -13.62
C GLY A 35 5.79 10.92 -13.43
N GLU A 36 5.24 9.72 -13.54
CA GLU A 36 3.82 9.45 -13.27
C GLU A 36 3.63 8.85 -11.87
N LYS A 37 2.65 9.37 -11.13
CA LYS A 37 2.24 8.85 -9.82
C LYS A 37 1.45 7.56 -9.99
N VAL A 38 1.98 6.48 -9.44
CA VAL A 38 1.34 5.16 -9.43
C VAL A 38 0.93 4.78 -8.01
N VAL A 39 -0.24 4.18 -7.88
CA VAL A 39 -0.79 3.73 -6.61
C VAL A 39 -0.92 2.21 -6.60
N VAL A 40 -0.36 1.56 -5.58
CA VAL A 40 -0.37 0.10 -5.42
C VAL A 40 -0.82 -0.25 -4.01
N LYS A 41 -1.76 -1.17 -3.89
CA LYS A 41 -2.22 -1.67 -2.57
C LYS A 41 -1.28 -2.76 -2.03
N HIS A 42 -1.39 -3.03 -0.73
CA HIS A 42 -0.64 -4.08 -0.02
C HIS A 42 0.86 -3.87 -0.06
N THR A 43 1.31 -2.62 0.09
CA THR A 43 2.71 -2.26 0.09
C THR A 43 3.06 -1.40 1.30
N ILE A 44 4.33 -1.36 1.66
CA ILE A 44 4.88 -0.59 2.77
C ILE A 44 5.91 0.39 2.19
N ALA A 45 6.00 1.60 2.77
CA ALA A 45 7.00 2.59 2.38
C ALA A 45 8.42 2.02 2.50
N GLY A 46 9.24 2.27 1.50
CA GLY A 46 10.61 1.76 1.40
C GLY A 46 10.75 0.40 0.72
N GLN A 47 9.66 -0.31 0.42
CA GLN A 47 9.74 -1.53 -0.38
C GLN A 47 10.06 -1.20 -1.83
N LYS A 48 10.97 -1.97 -2.43
CA LYS A 48 11.12 -2.04 -3.88
C LYS A 48 10.24 -3.15 -4.43
N ILE A 49 9.38 -2.82 -5.35
CA ILE A 49 8.34 -3.73 -5.85
C ILE A 49 8.36 -3.84 -7.36
N SER A 50 7.92 -5.00 -7.85
CA SER A 50 7.47 -5.20 -9.23
C SER A 50 5.95 -5.08 -9.26
N LEU A 51 5.44 -4.35 -10.22
CA LEU A 51 4.01 -4.10 -10.37
C LEU A 51 3.59 -4.11 -11.83
N SER A 52 2.33 -4.41 -12.09
CA SER A 52 1.73 -4.29 -13.41
C SER A 52 0.65 -3.21 -13.40
N ILE A 53 0.62 -2.36 -14.42
CA ILE A 53 -0.40 -1.32 -14.55
C ILE A 53 -1.77 -1.96 -14.80
N SER A 54 -2.68 -1.80 -13.85
CA SER A 54 -4.03 -2.35 -13.92
C SER A 54 -5.03 -1.37 -14.51
N LYS A 55 -4.86 -0.07 -14.23
CA LYS A 55 -5.80 0.97 -14.63
C LYS A 55 -5.11 2.32 -14.79
N LYS A 56 -5.46 3.02 -15.88
CA LYS A 56 -5.06 4.40 -16.10
C LYS A 56 -6.28 5.26 -16.44
N ARG A 57 -6.56 6.28 -15.64
CA ARG A 57 -7.65 7.23 -15.88
C ARG A 57 -7.22 8.64 -15.46
N LYS A 58 -7.32 9.63 -16.37
CA LYS A 58 -7.17 11.08 -16.10
C LYS A 58 -6.05 11.40 -15.08
N GLY A 59 -4.81 10.98 -15.37
CA GLY A 59 -3.66 11.27 -14.52
C GLY A 59 -3.54 10.44 -13.24
N LYS A 60 -4.38 9.40 -13.06
CA LYS A 60 -4.25 8.42 -11.97
C LYS A 60 -3.89 7.05 -12.55
N CYS A 61 -2.74 6.53 -12.15
CA CYS A 61 -2.29 5.17 -12.46
C CYS A 61 -2.46 4.28 -11.24
N GLU A 62 -3.12 3.14 -11.44
CA GLU A 62 -3.22 2.10 -10.42
C GLU A 62 -2.43 0.88 -10.90
N GLY A 63 -1.54 0.39 -10.06
CA GLY A 63 -0.78 -0.82 -10.25
C GLY A 63 -1.31 -1.97 -9.38
N ARG A 64 -1.07 -3.17 -9.84
CA ARG A 64 -1.23 -4.40 -9.06
C ARG A 64 0.16 -4.87 -8.64
N LEU A 65 0.36 -5.10 -7.35
CA LEU A 65 1.58 -5.71 -6.84
C LEU A 65 1.75 -7.11 -7.45
N LEU A 66 2.94 -7.37 -7.99
CA LEU A 66 3.34 -8.69 -8.46
C LEU A 66 4.26 -9.35 -7.45
N GLU A 67 5.29 -8.62 -7.02
CA GLU A 67 6.32 -9.14 -6.11
C GLU A 67 6.99 -8.00 -5.34
N VAL A 68 7.41 -8.29 -4.12
CA VAL A 68 8.31 -7.43 -3.34
C VAL A 68 9.74 -7.89 -3.61
N LEU A 69 10.49 -7.10 -4.37
CA LEU A 69 11.87 -7.39 -4.76
C LEU A 69 12.85 -7.17 -3.59
N GLU A 70 12.63 -6.09 -2.85
CA GLU A 70 13.43 -5.75 -1.67
C GLU A 70 12.47 -5.29 -0.56
N LYS A 71 12.64 -5.86 0.63
CA LYS A 71 11.88 -5.45 1.82
C LYS A 71 12.24 -4.02 2.24
N SER A 72 11.29 -3.33 2.85
CA SER A 72 11.57 -2.06 3.50
C SER A 72 12.58 -2.26 4.65
N PRO A 73 13.50 -1.31 4.88
CA PRO A 73 14.37 -1.33 6.06
C PRO A 73 13.61 -1.35 7.40
N LEU A 74 12.35 -0.94 7.39
CA LEU A 74 11.48 -0.92 8.57
C LEU A 74 10.74 -2.23 8.80
N GLU A 75 10.76 -3.16 7.84
CA GLU A 75 10.00 -4.40 7.94
C GLU A 75 10.58 -5.37 8.96
N ILE A 76 9.68 -5.92 9.77
CA ILE A 76 9.93 -7.05 10.67
C ILE A 76 9.24 -8.31 10.13
N GLU A 77 9.61 -9.47 10.66
CA GLU A 77 8.89 -10.70 10.35
C GLU A 77 7.49 -10.69 10.97
N SER A 78 6.51 -11.15 10.18
CA SER A 78 5.16 -11.29 10.71
C SER A 78 5.10 -12.44 11.72
N PRO A 79 4.49 -12.23 12.89
CA PRO A 79 4.27 -13.31 13.86
C PRO A 79 3.18 -14.30 13.39
N CYS A 80 2.42 -13.96 12.36
CA CYS A 80 1.32 -14.78 11.84
C CYS A 80 1.74 -15.54 10.58
N PRO A 81 1.68 -16.89 10.58
CA PRO A 81 2.04 -17.69 9.41
C PRO A 81 1.08 -17.51 8.21
N HIS A 82 -0.09 -16.94 8.44
CA HIS A 82 -1.09 -16.68 7.39
C HIS A 82 -1.01 -15.27 6.80
N TYR A 83 -0.06 -14.43 7.25
CA TYR A 83 0.10 -13.09 6.72
C TYR A 83 0.42 -13.11 5.22
N GLY A 84 -0.25 -12.24 4.47
CA GLY A 84 -0.14 -12.18 3.02
C GLY A 84 -1.04 -13.16 2.26
N ILE A 85 -1.62 -14.15 2.94
CA ILE A 85 -2.56 -15.13 2.35
C ILE A 85 -3.99 -14.81 2.78
N CYS A 86 -4.22 -14.65 4.08
CA CYS A 86 -5.57 -14.52 4.62
C CYS A 86 -6.23 -13.14 4.40
N GLY A 87 -5.48 -12.12 4.06
CA GLY A 87 -6.02 -10.78 3.80
C GLY A 87 -6.59 -10.02 5.00
N GLY A 88 -6.54 -10.59 6.21
CA GLY A 88 -7.08 -9.97 7.41
C GLY A 88 -6.23 -8.85 8.00
N CYS A 89 -4.94 -8.78 7.64
CA CYS A 89 -3.98 -7.79 8.14
C CYS A 89 -3.26 -7.11 6.99
N GLU A 90 -3.12 -5.78 7.07
CA GLU A 90 -2.46 -4.97 6.03
C GLU A 90 -0.99 -4.68 6.36
N PHE A 91 -0.66 -4.42 7.63
CA PHE A 91 0.63 -3.86 8.04
C PHE A 91 1.31 -4.65 9.16
N GLN A 92 1.10 -5.95 9.23
CA GLN A 92 1.62 -6.76 10.33
C GLN A 92 3.16 -6.87 10.32
N THR A 93 3.80 -6.69 9.16
CA THR A 93 5.25 -6.63 9.02
C THR A 93 5.83 -5.24 9.31
N LEU A 94 5.01 -4.23 9.61
CA LEU A 94 5.46 -2.92 10.02
C LEU A 94 5.37 -2.80 11.54
N PRO A 95 6.46 -2.41 12.25
CA PRO A 95 6.41 -2.17 13.70
C PRO A 95 5.27 -1.24 14.09
N TYR A 96 4.63 -1.47 15.22
CA TYR A 96 3.43 -0.74 15.62
C TYR A 96 3.65 0.78 15.70
N GLU A 97 4.82 1.21 16.19
CA GLU A 97 5.20 2.63 16.24
C GLU A 97 5.27 3.25 14.84
N GLU A 98 5.77 2.50 13.86
CA GLU A 98 5.81 2.96 12.47
C GLU A 98 4.41 2.98 11.85
N GLN A 99 3.51 2.07 12.25
CA GLN A 99 2.09 2.13 11.85
C GLN A 99 1.43 3.39 12.40
N LEU A 100 1.72 3.79 13.64
CA LEU A 100 1.19 5.03 14.23
C LEU A 100 1.69 6.26 13.47
N LYS A 101 3.00 6.36 13.20
CA LYS A 101 3.58 7.45 12.40
C LYS A 101 2.95 7.55 11.02
N MET A 102 2.78 6.41 10.34
CA MET A 102 2.14 6.36 9.03
C MET A 102 0.70 6.88 9.10
N LYS A 103 -0.09 6.42 10.07
CA LYS A 103 -1.49 6.83 10.25
C LYS A 103 -1.61 8.30 10.62
N GLU A 104 -0.72 8.81 11.46
CA GLU A 104 -0.66 10.24 11.77
C GLU A 104 -0.40 11.06 10.51
N ALA A 105 0.60 10.69 9.73
CA ALA A 105 0.91 11.37 8.47
C ALA A 105 -0.27 11.34 7.48
N GLN A 106 -0.99 10.21 7.40
CA GLN A 106 -2.18 10.09 6.58
C GLN A 106 -3.30 11.03 7.01
N VAL A 107 -3.58 11.11 8.31
CA VAL A 107 -4.64 12.00 8.85
C VAL A 107 -4.25 13.46 8.63
N ARG A 108 -3.01 13.83 8.91
CA ARG A 108 -2.51 15.20 8.63
C ARG A 108 -2.67 15.55 7.14
N ALA A 109 -2.29 14.65 6.24
CA ALA A 109 -2.42 14.88 4.80
C ALA A 109 -3.88 15.04 4.33
N LEU A 110 -4.84 14.41 5.02
CA LEU A 110 -6.26 14.57 4.73
C LEU A 110 -6.83 15.88 5.29
N LEU A 111 -6.35 16.33 6.44
CA LEU A 111 -6.88 17.51 7.13
C LEU A 111 -6.26 18.82 6.63
N THR A 112 -4.97 18.83 6.31
CA THR A 112 -4.24 20.04 5.89
C THR A 112 -4.91 20.81 4.74
N PRO A 113 -5.47 20.18 3.69
CA PRO A 113 -6.16 20.93 2.64
C PRO A 113 -7.44 21.64 3.08
N VAL A 114 -8.04 21.17 4.18
CA VAL A 114 -9.30 21.71 4.74
C VAL A 114 -9.03 22.73 5.82
N CYS A 115 -8.09 22.45 6.69
CA CYS A 115 -7.67 23.30 7.79
C CYS A 115 -6.16 23.19 8.01
N PRO A 116 -5.35 24.05 7.37
CA PRO A 116 -3.89 23.97 7.44
C PRO A 116 -3.33 24.12 8.86
N ASP A 117 -3.99 24.91 9.70
CA ASP A 117 -3.54 25.26 11.06
C ASP A 117 -4.25 24.43 12.14
N ILE A 118 -4.84 23.28 11.77
CA ILE A 118 -5.53 22.45 12.76
C ILE A 118 -4.54 21.97 13.83
N PRO A 119 -4.82 22.21 15.12
CA PRO A 119 -4.00 21.65 16.18
C PRO A 119 -4.13 20.12 16.16
N PHE A 120 -3.00 19.44 16.05
CA PHE A 120 -2.94 17.99 16.04
C PHE A 120 -2.16 17.53 17.30
N GLU A 121 -2.87 16.98 18.26
CA GLU A 121 -2.31 16.60 19.56
C GLU A 121 -1.58 15.24 19.52
N GLY A 122 -1.57 14.57 18.36
CA GLY A 122 -0.96 13.27 18.16
C GLY A 122 -1.98 12.13 18.02
N ILE A 123 -1.49 10.92 18.06
CA ILE A 123 -2.30 9.69 17.96
C ILE A 123 -2.25 8.92 19.27
N ILE A 124 -3.39 8.51 19.79
CA ILE A 124 -3.47 7.68 21.00
C ILE A 124 -3.26 6.22 20.59
N PRO A 125 -2.19 5.56 21.07
CA PRO A 125 -1.91 4.18 20.73
C PRO A 125 -2.91 3.23 21.42
N SER A 126 -3.14 2.08 20.80
CA SER A 126 -3.86 0.98 21.45
C SER A 126 -2.99 0.35 22.53
N PRO A 127 -3.51 0.06 23.73
CA PRO A 127 -2.77 -0.64 24.77
C PRO A 127 -2.49 -2.12 24.41
N VAL A 128 -3.24 -2.68 23.46
CA VAL A 128 -3.11 -4.06 23.00
C VAL A 128 -3.02 -4.06 21.48
N HIS A 129 -1.98 -4.70 20.93
CA HIS A 129 -1.70 -4.66 19.49
C HIS A 129 -2.21 -5.91 18.74
N THR A 130 -2.42 -7.01 19.45
CA THR A 130 -2.89 -8.30 18.93
C THR A 130 -4.02 -8.84 19.82
N GLU A 131 -4.77 -9.81 19.30
CA GLU A 131 -5.83 -10.51 20.05
C GLU A 131 -6.91 -9.60 20.68
N TYR A 132 -7.08 -8.36 20.15
CA TYR A 132 -8.03 -7.38 20.67
C TYR A 132 -9.41 -7.49 20.02
N ARG A 133 -9.52 -8.24 18.92
CA ARG A 133 -10.75 -8.32 18.13
C ARG A 133 -11.65 -9.38 18.71
N ASN A 134 -12.89 -9.01 19.06
CA ASN A 134 -13.91 -9.88 19.64
C ASN A 134 -15.01 -10.32 18.64
N LYS A 135 -14.94 -9.86 17.39
CA LYS A 135 -15.78 -10.29 16.26
C LYS A 135 -14.92 -10.53 15.03
N MET A 136 -15.06 -11.70 14.43
CA MET A 136 -14.40 -12.06 13.18
C MET A 136 -15.49 -12.49 12.17
N GLU A 137 -15.27 -12.14 10.92
CA GLU A 137 -16.04 -12.63 9.78
C GLU A 137 -15.09 -13.34 8.84
N TYR A 138 -15.38 -14.58 8.54
CA TYR A 138 -14.60 -15.42 7.64
C TYR A 138 -15.38 -15.63 6.36
N SER A 139 -14.68 -15.56 5.22
CA SER A 139 -15.22 -15.94 3.92
C SER A 139 -14.51 -17.20 3.46
N PHE A 140 -15.26 -18.17 3.02
CA PHE A 140 -14.69 -19.32 2.34
C PHE A 140 -14.18 -18.89 0.96
N GLY A 141 -12.99 -19.33 0.63
CA GLY A 141 -12.36 -19.04 -0.66
C GLY A 141 -11.73 -20.28 -1.27
N ASP A 142 -11.46 -20.23 -2.55
CA ASP A 142 -10.67 -21.24 -3.25
C ASP A 142 -9.21 -20.75 -3.40
N ALA A 143 -8.26 -21.66 -3.26
CA ALA A 143 -6.85 -21.36 -3.48
C ALA A 143 -6.55 -21.05 -4.96
N TYR A 144 -7.38 -21.57 -5.85
CA TYR A 144 -7.39 -21.28 -7.28
C TYR A 144 -8.83 -21.34 -7.80
N LYS A 145 -9.15 -20.56 -8.83
CA LYS A 145 -10.50 -20.44 -9.37
C LYS A 145 -11.12 -21.82 -9.71
N GLY A 146 -12.21 -22.16 -9.01
CA GLY A 146 -12.91 -23.46 -9.16
C GLY A 146 -12.30 -24.58 -8.32
N GLY A 147 -11.36 -24.29 -7.41
CA GLY A 147 -10.83 -25.23 -6.44
C GLY A 147 -11.81 -25.52 -5.27
N PRO A 148 -11.45 -26.44 -4.36
CA PRO A 148 -12.24 -26.67 -3.15
C PRO A 148 -12.21 -25.44 -2.26
N LEU A 149 -13.34 -25.14 -1.63
CA LEU A 149 -13.43 -24.07 -0.62
C LEU A 149 -12.70 -24.50 0.65
N SER A 150 -11.93 -23.58 1.23
CA SER A 150 -11.16 -23.78 2.47
C SER A 150 -11.30 -22.58 3.41
#